data_1b7e3ed3164416dddd22961bd5ca356f
#
_entry.id   1b7e3ed3164416dddd22961bd5ca356f
#
_cell.length_a   1.000
_cell.length_b   1.000
_cell.length_c   1.000
_cell.angle_alpha   90.00
_cell.angle_beta   90.00
_cell.angle_gamma   90.00
#
_symmetry.space_group_name_H-M   'P 1'
#
loop_
_entity.id
_entity.type
_entity.pdbx_description
1 polymer ?
#
loop_
_entity_poly.entity_id
_entity_poly.type
_entity_poly.pdbx_seq_one_letter_code
_entity_poly.pdbx_strand_id
1 'polypeptide(L)'
;AHALANDALAIGTTASATGESSGAIGTANTVNGAGTYVIGARNSAPTTPVASNGSNITAVNSGVFGNENTLDGENNRVTGNSNIVKKETATGLTDIMLTGNNNTVSGDTDTTTQDDAGKVSGITITGSKNTVKAKNNTKNLTDVQIVGNNNTIDTSNKALDLSNTQILGSNVNATMGNSVYLGSGSAYV
;
A
#
# COMPACT_ATOMS: atom_id res chain seq x y z
N ALA A 1 -16.21 -5.74 20.30
CA ALA A 1 -14.86 -5.20 20.17
C ALA A 1 -13.89 -6.05 20.98
N HIS A 2 -12.71 -6.30 20.46
CA HIS A 2 -11.68 -7.10 21.10
C HIS A 2 -10.34 -6.36 21.07
N ALA A 3 -9.87 -5.90 22.23
CA ALA A 3 -8.52 -5.38 22.42
C ALA A 3 -7.75 -6.41 23.25
N LEU A 4 -6.79 -7.11 22.67
CA LEU A 4 -6.17 -8.29 23.28
C LEU A 4 -4.66 -8.14 23.54
N ALA A 5 -4.05 -7.05 23.12
CA ALA A 5 -2.64 -6.76 23.39
C ALA A 5 -2.46 -5.62 24.37
N ASN A 6 -1.24 -5.44 24.89
CA ASN A 6 -0.91 -4.31 25.75
C ASN A 6 -1.17 -2.98 25.03
N ASP A 7 -1.79 -2.04 25.74
CA ASP A 7 -2.12 -0.72 25.22
C ASP A 7 -2.98 -0.70 23.95
N ALA A 8 -3.68 -1.80 23.65
CA ALA A 8 -4.56 -1.88 22.50
C ALA A 8 -5.92 -1.25 22.78
N LEU A 9 -6.52 -0.61 21.78
CA LEU A 9 -7.83 0.03 21.84
C LEU A 9 -8.77 -0.55 20.77
N ALA A 10 -9.93 -1.05 21.17
CA ALA A 10 -10.97 -1.46 20.21
C ALA A 10 -12.32 -0.83 20.58
N ILE A 11 -12.88 -0.04 19.68
CA ILE A 11 -14.17 0.63 19.86
C ILE A 11 -15.05 0.37 18.65
N GLY A 12 -16.24 -0.18 18.87
CA GLY A 12 -17.24 -0.40 17.83
C GLY A 12 -17.57 -1.87 17.60
N THR A 13 -18.51 -2.12 16.69
CA THR A 13 -19.02 -3.47 16.44
C THR A 13 -17.99 -4.31 15.72
N THR A 14 -17.64 -5.47 16.26
CA THR A 14 -16.65 -6.40 15.73
C THR A 14 -15.27 -5.77 15.42
N ALA A 15 -14.93 -4.65 16.05
CA ALA A 15 -13.57 -4.10 15.98
C ALA A 15 -12.59 -5.03 16.73
N SER A 16 -11.44 -5.29 16.15
CA SER A 16 -10.39 -6.15 16.69
C SER A 16 -9.03 -5.47 16.62
N ALA A 17 -8.38 -5.29 17.78
CA ALA A 17 -7.04 -4.75 17.91
C ALA A 17 -6.20 -5.72 18.74
N THR A 18 -5.29 -6.43 18.09
CA THR A 18 -4.46 -7.46 18.68
C THR A 18 -2.96 -7.17 18.60
N GLY A 19 -2.56 -6.10 17.92
CA GLY A 19 -1.20 -5.59 17.94
C GLY A 19 -0.93 -4.75 19.19
N GLU A 20 0.28 -4.83 19.71
CA GLU A 20 0.72 -3.98 20.82
C GLU A 20 0.61 -2.50 20.44
N SER A 21 0.06 -1.67 21.34
CA SER A 21 -0.16 -0.25 21.09
C SER A 21 -0.97 0.06 19.83
N SER A 22 -1.90 -0.81 19.46
CA SER A 22 -2.72 -0.65 18.25
C SER A 22 -4.13 -0.13 18.56
N GLY A 23 -4.81 0.41 17.53
CA GLY A 23 -6.17 0.92 17.69
C GLY A 23 -7.10 0.56 16.53
N ALA A 24 -8.28 0.02 16.85
CA ALA A 24 -9.35 -0.26 15.90
C ALA A 24 -10.62 0.47 16.33
N ILE A 25 -11.00 1.52 15.62
CA ILE A 25 -12.17 2.35 15.93
C ILE A 25 -13.17 2.29 14.76
N GLY A 26 -14.40 1.88 15.08
CA GLY A 26 -15.47 1.75 14.09
C GLY A 26 -15.92 0.31 13.90
N THR A 27 -16.52 -0.01 12.77
CA THR A 27 -17.17 -1.32 12.55
C THR A 27 -16.28 -2.26 11.75
N ALA A 28 -16.08 -3.47 12.25
CA ALA A 28 -15.40 -4.56 11.55
C ALA A 28 -13.96 -4.21 11.08
N ASN A 29 -13.25 -3.39 11.82
CA ASN A 29 -11.83 -3.16 11.58
C ASN A 29 -11.00 -4.27 12.22
N THR A 30 -10.00 -4.79 11.52
CA THR A 30 -9.03 -5.76 12.03
C THR A 30 -7.63 -5.15 12.01
N VAL A 31 -7.03 -5.02 13.19
CA VAL A 31 -5.71 -4.40 13.38
C VAL A 31 -4.84 -5.32 14.23
N ASN A 32 -3.90 -5.98 13.60
CA ASN A 32 -3.00 -6.90 14.28
C ASN A 32 -1.55 -6.39 14.29
N GLY A 33 -1.23 -5.36 13.52
CA GLY A 33 0.08 -4.74 13.49
C GLY A 33 0.34 -3.82 14.67
N ALA A 34 1.52 -3.93 15.26
CA ALA A 34 1.93 -3.07 16.38
C ALA A 34 2.02 -1.60 15.95
N GLY A 35 1.65 -0.69 16.84
CA GLY A 35 1.66 0.75 16.59
C GLY A 35 0.72 1.21 15.47
N THR A 36 -0.21 0.38 15.03
CA THR A 36 -1.09 0.66 13.89
C THR A 36 -2.47 1.11 14.36
N TYR A 37 -2.95 2.21 13.79
CA TYR A 37 -4.27 2.76 14.12
C TYR A 37 -5.18 2.81 12.90
N VAL A 38 -6.41 2.34 13.08
CA VAL A 38 -7.43 2.28 12.04
C VAL A 38 -8.72 2.90 12.51
N ILE A 39 -9.25 3.86 11.76
CA ILE A 39 -10.53 4.52 12.02
C ILE A 39 -11.41 4.41 10.78
N GLY A 40 -12.62 3.88 10.94
CA GLY A 40 -13.56 3.71 9.83
C GLY A 40 -14.27 2.38 9.89
N ALA A 41 -14.54 1.78 8.74
CA ALA A 41 -15.24 0.50 8.70
C ALA A 41 -14.61 -0.48 7.71
N ARG A 42 -14.61 -1.76 8.08
CA ARG A 42 -14.15 -2.88 7.24
C ARG A 42 -12.71 -2.73 6.72
N ASN A 43 -11.83 -2.09 7.48
CA ASN A 43 -10.43 -2.02 7.16
C ASN A 43 -9.68 -3.25 7.69
N SER A 44 -8.64 -3.67 7.01
CA SER A 44 -7.79 -4.78 7.39
C SER A 44 -6.33 -4.35 7.44
N ALA A 45 -5.71 -4.54 8.59
CA ALA A 45 -4.28 -4.34 8.83
C ALA A 45 -3.70 -5.55 9.58
N PRO A 46 -3.60 -6.70 8.94
CA PRO A 46 -3.21 -7.95 9.57
C PRO A 46 -1.70 -8.06 9.85
N THR A 47 -1.31 -8.92 10.81
CA THR A 47 0.08 -9.34 11.03
C THR A 47 0.34 -10.77 10.59
N THR A 48 -0.72 -11.54 10.40
CA THR A 48 -0.60 -12.95 10.00
C THR A 48 -0.85 -13.09 8.51
N PRO A 49 -0.31 -14.13 7.89
CA PRO A 49 -0.62 -14.41 6.50
C PRO A 49 -2.13 -14.52 6.34
N VAL A 50 -2.74 -13.58 5.66
CA VAL A 50 -4.07 -13.83 5.12
C VAL A 50 -3.84 -14.82 4.00
N ALA A 51 -4.27 -16.06 4.23
CA ALA A 51 -4.05 -17.13 3.30
C ALA A 51 -4.79 -16.89 1.98
N SER A 52 -4.16 -16.15 1.13
CA SER A 52 -4.26 -16.36 -0.30
C SER A 52 -2.81 -16.28 -0.81
N ASN A 53 -2.14 -17.44 -0.79
CA ASN A 53 -0.79 -17.67 -1.26
C ASN A 53 0.38 -17.51 -0.27
N GLY A 54 0.15 -17.68 1.03
CA GLY A 54 1.25 -17.98 1.97
C GLY A 54 2.18 -16.83 2.36
N SER A 55 1.79 -15.60 2.16
CA SER A 55 2.61 -14.43 2.47
C SER A 55 2.26 -13.81 3.83
N ASN A 56 3.28 -13.48 4.61
CA ASN A 56 3.13 -12.74 5.84
C ASN A 56 2.80 -11.28 5.54
N ILE A 57 1.63 -10.85 5.94
CA ILE A 57 1.16 -9.48 5.82
C ILE A 57 1.28 -8.82 7.18
N THR A 58 2.11 -7.79 7.28
CA THR A 58 2.32 -7.05 8.51
C THR A 58 2.16 -5.56 8.26
N ALA A 59 1.19 -4.93 8.95
CA ALA A 59 1.13 -3.49 9.04
C ALA A 59 1.70 -3.06 10.41
N VAL A 60 2.78 -2.30 10.39
CA VAL A 60 3.44 -1.82 11.61
C VAL A 60 3.61 -0.31 11.54
N ASN A 61 3.40 0.39 12.66
CA ASN A 61 3.50 1.85 12.75
C ASN A 61 2.72 2.59 11.65
N SER A 62 1.56 2.09 11.31
CA SER A 62 0.80 2.53 10.16
C SER A 62 -0.53 3.16 10.57
N GLY A 63 -1.21 3.83 9.63
CA GLY A 63 -2.47 4.47 9.90
C GLY A 63 -3.47 4.36 8.76
N VAL A 64 -4.74 4.10 9.08
CA VAL A 64 -5.84 4.08 8.13
C VAL A 64 -6.99 4.95 8.63
N PHE A 65 -7.46 5.84 7.77
CA PHE A 65 -8.66 6.60 7.99
C PHE A 65 -9.61 6.45 6.79
N GLY A 66 -10.71 5.75 6.99
CA GLY A 66 -11.69 5.49 5.92
C GLY A 66 -12.27 4.08 5.96
N ASN A 67 -12.77 3.59 4.84
CA ASN A 67 -13.48 2.33 4.80
C ASN A 67 -12.89 1.37 3.77
N GLU A 68 -12.98 0.07 4.05
CA GLU A 68 -12.63 -1.00 3.09
C GLU A 68 -11.18 -0.95 2.60
N ASN A 69 -10.27 -0.37 3.39
CA ASN A 69 -8.86 -0.34 3.02
C ASN A 69 -8.15 -1.60 3.50
N THR A 70 -7.17 -2.05 2.72
CA THR A 70 -6.22 -3.10 3.08
C THR A 70 -4.82 -2.50 3.16
N LEU A 71 -4.11 -2.76 4.25
CA LEU A 71 -2.83 -2.14 4.51
C LEU A 71 -1.80 -3.15 5.02
N ASP A 72 -0.72 -3.26 4.30
CA ASP A 72 0.47 -4.03 4.65
C ASP A 72 1.72 -3.17 4.72
N GLY A 73 2.78 -3.71 5.33
CA GLY A 73 4.09 -3.07 5.38
C GLY A 73 4.25 -2.14 6.57
N GLU A 74 5.18 -1.22 6.49
CA GLU A 74 5.59 -0.39 7.62
C GLU A 74 5.51 1.10 7.28
N ASN A 75 5.18 1.91 8.29
CA ASN A 75 5.12 3.37 8.18
C ASN A 75 4.18 3.89 7.08
N ASN A 76 3.13 3.15 6.77
CA ASN A 76 2.20 3.50 5.71
C ASN A 76 1.01 4.29 6.24
N ARG A 77 0.49 5.21 5.44
CA ARG A 77 -0.71 6.00 5.75
C ARG A 77 -1.69 5.97 4.62
N VAL A 78 -2.93 5.62 4.93
CA VAL A 78 -4.03 5.55 3.95
C VAL A 78 -5.20 6.38 4.42
N THR A 79 -5.64 7.30 3.60
CA THR A 79 -6.85 8.11 3.82
C THR A 79 -7.79 7.96 2.62
N GLY A 80 -9.02 7.51 2.88
CA GLY A 80 -10.02 7.31 1.83
C GLY A 80 -10.60 5.90 1.86
N ASN A 81 -11.15 5.45 0.74
CA ASN A 81 -11.90 4.20 0.72
C ASN A 81 -11.37 3.23 -0.33
N SER A 82 -11.46 1.95 -0.03
CA SER A 82 -11.13 0.86 -0.95
C SER A 82 -9.70 0.96 -1.52
N ASN A 83 -8.77 1.52 -0.75
CA ASN A 83 -7.36 1.53 -1.14
C ASN A 83 -6.69 0.22 -0.72
N ILE A 84 -5.74 -0.22 -1.51
CA ILE A 84 -4.99 -1.45 -1.28
C ILE A 84 -3.50 -1.13 -1.26
N VAL A 85 -2.85 -1.38 -0.14
CA VAL A 85 -1.40 -1.47 -0.01
C VAL A 85 -1.11 -2.92 0.35
N LYS A 86 -0.68 -3.70 -0.61
CA LYS A 86 -0.57 -5.15 -0.45
C LYS A 86 0.80 -5.67 -0.84
N LYS A 87 1.38 -6.44 0.06
CA LYS A 87 2.58 -7.21 -0.16
C LYS A 87 2.19 -8.62 -0.60
N GLU A 88 2.58 -9.05 -1.77
CA GLU A 88 2.24 -10.40 -2.25
C GLU A 88 3.24 -11.46 -1.81
N THR A 89 4.52 -11.14 -1.72
CA THR A 89 5.55 -11.98 -1.09
C THR A 89 6.69 -11.09 -0.57
N ALA A 90 7.39 -11.45 0.41
CA ALA A 90 8.57 -10.89 1.06
C ALA A 90 9.08 -9.47 0.72
N THR A 91 9.34 -8.58 1.41
CA THR A 91 10.12 -7.36 1.61
C THR A 91 9.52 -6.02 1.17
N GLY A 92 9.30 -5.17 2.15
CA GLY A 92 9.47 -3.74 2.05
C GLY A 92 8.43 -2.90 1.29
N LEU A 93 7.15 -2.97 1.69
CA LEU A 93 6.23 -1.85 1.42
C LEU A 93 6.38 -0.85 2.56
N THR A 94 7.11 0.24 2.33
CA THR A 94 7.37 1.22 3.39
C THR A 94 7.17 2.65 2.89
N ASP A 95 6.79 3.52 3.82
CA ASP A 95 6.67 4.95 3.55
C ASP A 95 5.72 5.27 2.39
N ILE A 96 4.55 4.61 2.40
CA ILE A 96 3.51 4.79 1.39
C ILE A 96 2.42 5.68 1.96
N MET A 97 2.09 6.75 1.25
CA MET A 97 1.01 7.65 1.59
C MET A 97 -0.03 7.70 0.47
N LEU A 98 -1.24 7.23 0.76
CA LEU A 98 -2.38 7.27 -0.15
C LEU A 98 -3.45 8.22 0.37
N THR A 99 -3.89 9.13 -0.48
CA THR A 99 -5.05 9.99 -0.23
C THR A 99 -6.01 9.90 -1.41
N GLY A 100 -7.21 9.37 -1.18
CA GLY A 100 -8.22 9.18 -2.22
C GLY A 100 -8.83 7.78 -2.19
N ASN A 101 -9.39 7.34 -3.31
CA ASN A 101 -10.16 6.11 -3.33
C ASN A 101 -9.70 5.14 -4.42
N ASN A 102 -9.83 3.85 -4.15
CA ASN A 102 -9.53 2.80 -5.12
C ASN A 102 -8.09 2.87 -5.67
N ASN A 103 -7.13 3.34 -4.89
CA ASN A 103 -5.73 3.29 -5.27
C ASN A 103 -5.12 1.94 -4.87
N THR A 104 -4.21 1.44 -5.69
CA THR A 104 -3.50 0.19 -5.42
C THR A 104 -2.00 0.41 -5.47
N VAL A 105 -1.32 0.02 -4.40
CA VAL A 105 0.13 -0.13 -4.37
C VAL A 105 0.44 -1.57 -4.01
N SER A 106 1.11 -2.28 -4.87
CA SER A 106 1.47 -3.67 -4.64
C SER A 106 2.93 -3.95 -4.99
N GLY A 107 3.54 -4.75 -4.13
CA GLY A 107 4.84 -5.37 -4.41
C GLY A 107 4.64 -6.85 -4.68
N ASP A 108 5.02 -7.31 -5.85
CA ASP A 108 5.02 -8.72 -6.22
C ASP A 108 6.45 -9.24 -6.23
N THR A 109 6.65 -10.41 -5.69
CA THR A 109 7.93 -11.10 -5.71
C THR A 109 7.84 -12.34 -6.59
N ASP A 110 8.82 -12.52 -7.42
CA ASP A 110 9.08 -13.83 -8.02
C ASP A 110 9.71 -14.71 -6.95
N THR A 111 9.04 -15.80 -6.60
CA THR A 111 9.48 -16.74 -5.57
C THR A 111 10.70 -17.59 -5.97
N THR A 112 11.23 -17.40 -7.16
CA THR A 112 12.30 -18.23 -7.69
C THR A 112 13.71 -17.75 -7.34
N THR A 113 13.87 -16.49 -6.88
CA THR A 113 15.17 -15.97 -6.42
C THR A 113 14.99 -15.10 -5.19
N GLN A 114 15.41 -15.61 -4.06
CA GLN A 114 15.20 -15.03 -2.73
C GLN A 114 15.97 -13.73 -2.44
N ASP A 115 16.88 -13.32 -3.30
CA ASP A 115 17.83 -12.25 -3.02
C ASP A 115 17.48 -10.86 -3.59
N ASP A 116 16.48 -10.73 -4.47
CA ASP A 116 16.20 -9.49 -5.19
C ASP A 116 14.75 -8.99 -5.07
N ALA A 117 14.12 -9.18 -3.94
CA ALA A 117 12.79 -8.62 -3.72
C ALA A 117 12.86 -7.08 -3.72
N GLY A 118 12.41 -6.48 -4.80
CA GLY A 118 12.41 -5.04 -4.95
C GLY A 118 11.61 -4.33 -3.86
N LYS A 119 12.21 -3.33 -3.22
CA LYS A 119 11.50 -2.46 -2.27
C LYS A 119 10.54 -1.56 -3.01
N VAL A 120 9.34 -1.44 -2.51
CA VAL A 120 8.40 -0.39 -2.88
C VAL A 120 8.33 0.60 -1.73
N SER A 121 8.90 1.79 -1.91
CA SER A 121 8.99 2.77 -0.83
C SER A 121 8.92 4.21 -1.34
N GLY A 122 8.57 5.16 -0.45
CA GLY A 122 8.49 6.55 -0.83
C GLY A 122 7.40 6.85 -1.86
N ILE A 123 6.28 6.15 -1.80
CA ILE A 123 5.18 6.32 -2.76
C ILE A 123 4.14 7.27 -2.18
N THR A 124 3.87 8.35 -2.88
CA THR A 124 2.81 9.29 -2.52
C THR A 124 1.77 9.36 -3.64
N ILE A 125 0.52 9.10 -3.31
CA ILE A 125 -0.60 9.18 -4.25
C ILE A 125 -1.69 10.09 -3.69
N THR A 126 -2.07 11.10 -4.47
CA THR A 126 -3.25 11.93 -4.23
C THR A 126 -4.19 11.82 -5.42
N GLY A 127 -5.35 11.19 -5.23
CA GLY A 127 -6.32 10.97 -6.30
C GLY A 127 -6.96 9.60 -6.22
N SER A 128 -7.54 9.14 -7.31
CA SER A 128 -8.33 7.92 -7.30
C SER A 128 -7.99 6.99 -8.46
N LYS A 129 -8.14 5.69 -8.24
CA LYS A 129 -7.93 4.65 -9.25
C LYS A 129 -6.50 4.62 -9.81
N ASN A 130 -5.51 5.05 -9.02
CA ASN A 130 -4.11 4.93 -9.44
C ASN A 130 -3.55 3.56 -9.06
N THR A 131 -2.69 3.04 -9.90
CA THR A 131 -2.04 1.75 -9.70
C THR A 131 -0.53 1.90 -9.75
N VAL A 132 0.14 1.49 -8.68
CA VAL A 132 1.60 1.36 -8.61
C VAL A 132 1.91 -0.10 -8.32
N LYS A 133 2.50 -0.79 -9.26
CA LYS A 133 2.77 -2.21 -9.16
C LYS A 133 4.22 -2.53 -9.48
N ALA A 134 4.92 -3.04 -8.49
CA ALA A 134 6.23 -3.65 -8.69
C ALA A 134 6.05 -5.15 -8.94
N LYS A 135 6.47 -5.63 -10.09
CA LYS A 135 6.40 -7.04 -10.45
C LYS A 135 7.77 -7.54 -10.92
N ASN A 136 8.13 -8.75 -10.48
CA ASN A 136 9.38 -9.42 -10.90
C ASN A 136 10.70 -8.63 -10.69
N ASN A 137 10.92 -8.15 -9.54
CA ASN A 137 12.03 -8.17 -8.60
C ASN A 137 13.44 -7.83 -8.93
N THR A 138 13.80 -7.29 -9.98
CA THR A 138 15.21 -6.91 -10.12
C THR A 138 15.48 -5.45 -9.78
N LYS A 139 14.44 -4.65 -9.53
CA LYS A 139 14.63 -3.23 -9.23
C LYS A 139 13.66 -2.72 -8.17
N ASN A 140 14.16 -1.87 -7.31
CA ASN A 140 13.35 -1.11 -6.38
C ASN A 140 12.44 -0.15 -7.15
N LEU A 141 11.24 0.05 -6.65
CA LEU A 141 10.33 1.10 -7.11
C LEU A 141 10.22 2.12 -5.99
N THR A 142 10.96 3.22 -6.12
CA THR A 142 11.08 4.21 -5.07
C THR A 142 10.80 5.62 -5.59
N ASP A 143 10.42 6.49 -4.65
CA ASP A 143 10.28 7.92 -4.93
C ASP A 143 9.29 8.24 -6.07
N VAL A 144 8.09 7.68 -5.94
CA VAL A 144 7.00 7.91 -6.89
C VAL A 144 6.00 8.89 -6.31
N GLN A 145 5.65 9.91 -7.08
CA GLN A 145 4.63 10.86 -6.73
C GLN A 145 3.54 10.93 -7.81
N ILE A 146 2.29 10.72 -7.43
CA ILE A 146 1.15 10.78 -8.33
C ILE A 146 0.12 11.77 -7.78
N VAL A 147 -0.24 12.76 -8.59
CA VAL A 147 -1.36 13.66 -8.36
C VAL A 147 -2.31 13.58 -9.55
N GLY A 148 -3.46 12.95 -9.36
CA GLY A 148 -4.44 12.73 -10.43
C GLY A 148 -5.13 11.38 -10.35
N ASN A 149 -5.77 11.00 -11.42
CA ASN A 149 -6.63 9.82 -11.41
C ASN A 149 -6.29 8.84 -12.54
N ASN A 150 -6.52 7.56 -12.29
CA ASN A 150 -6.40 6.51 -13.28
C ASN A 150 -4.99 6.44 -13.92
N ASN A 151 -3.96 6.68 -13.12
CA ASN A 151 -2.57 6.57 -13.58
C ASN A 151 -2.01 5.19 -13.24
N THR A 152 -1.10 4.71 -14.06
CA THR A 152 -0.48 3.40 -13.90
C THR A 152 1.04 3.50 -13.96
N ILE A 153 1.70 2.90 -12.98
CA ILE A 153 3.12 2.58 -12.96
C ILE A 153 3.22 1.08 -12.74
N ASP A 154 3.65 0.34 -13.73
CA ASP A 154 3.74 -1.13 -13.67
C ASP A 154 5.11 -1.60 -14.19
N THR A 155 5.91 -2.17 -13.30
CA THR A 155 7.23 -2.72 -13.62
C THR A 155 7.18 -4.19 -14.07
N SER A 156 6.05 -4.67 -14.57
CA SER A 156 5.93 -6.06 -15.04
C SER A 156 6.89 -6.42 -16.18
N ASN A 157 7.44 -5.41 -16.84
CA ASN A 157 8.56 -5.59 -17.75
C ASN A 157 9.88 -5.42 -16.98
N LYS A 158 10.61 -6.49 -16.76
CA LYS A 158 11.86 -6.57 -15.97
C LYS A 158 12.96 -5.56 -16.34
N ALA A 159 12.88 -4.94 -17.49
CA ALA A 159 13.89 -4.00 -17.98
C ALA A 159 13.68 -2.55 -17.50
N LEU A 160 12.52 -2.23 -16.93
CA LEU A 160 12.15 -0.84 -16.62
C LEU A 160 12.40 -0.51 -15.14
N ASP A 161 13.25 0.46 -14.91
CA ASP A 161 13.34 1.16 -13.64
C ASP A 161 12.40 2.37 -13.69
N LEU A 162 11.29 2.29 -12.96
CA LEU A 162 10.28 3.35 -12.89
C LEU A 162 10.38 4.20 -11.61
N SER A 163 11.50 4.11 -10.90
CA SER A 163 11.77 4.96 -9.73
C SER A 163 11.92 6.44 -10.12
N ASN A 164 11.82 7.33 -9.15
CA ASN A 164 11.88 8.78 -9.33
C ASN A 164 10.90 9.30 -10.40
N THR A 165 9.68 8.78 -10.39
CA THR A 165 8.65 9.14 -11.35
C THR A 165 7.64 10.09 -10.72
N GLN A 166 7.36 11.20 -11.38
CA GLN A 166 6.33 12.14 -10.99
C GLN A 166 5.23 12.22 -12.04
N ILE A 167 3.99 12.09 -11.61
CA ILE A 167 2.82 12.21 -12.47
C ILE A 167 1.93 13.33 -11.91
N LEU A 168 1.70 14.33 -12.74
CA LEU A 168 0.68 15.35 -12.49
C LEU A 168 -0.30 15.34 -13.67
N GLY A 169 -1.34 14.52 -13.54
CA GLY A 169 -2.29 14.30 -14.63
C GLY A 169 -3.17 13.09 -14.41
N SER A 170 -3.89 12.70 -15.43
CA SER A 170 -4.79 11.56 -15.38
C SER A 170 -4.64 10.68 -16.62
N ASN A 171 -4.97 9.40 -16.48
CA ASN A 171 -4.84 8.42 -17.56
C ASN A 171 -3.40 8.29 -18.12
N VAL A 172 -2.41 8.49 -17.26
CA VAL A 172 -0.98 8.35 -17.62
C VAL A 172 -0.56 6.91 -17.38
N ASN A 173 0.12 6.33 -18.35
CA ASN A 173 0.84 5.06 -18.20
C ASN A 173 2.34 5.36 -18.25
N ALA A 174 2.99 5.38 -17.09
CA ALA A 174 4.42 5.68 -17.02
C ALA A 174 5.24 4.49 -17.48
N THR A 175 6.09 4.74 -18.46
CA THR A 175 6.96 3.74 -19.09
C THR A 175 8.44 4.00 -18.90
N MET A 176 8.80 5.10 -18.21
CA MET A 176 10.17 5.47 -17.93
C MET A 176 10.29 6.10 -16.53
N GLY A 177 11.31 5.71 -15.79
CA GLY A 177 11.69 6.32 -14.52
C GLY A 177 12.53 7.59 -14.71
N ASN A 178 12.88 8.25 -13.61
CA ASN A 178 13.54 9.56 -13.62
C ASN A 178 12.83 10.58 -14.52
N SER A 179 11.51 10.57 -14.51
CA SER A 179 10.68 11.28 -15.47
C SER A 179 9.53 12.02 -14.83
N VAL A 180 9.10 13.09 -15.48
CA VAL A 180 7.91 13.86 -15.12
C VAL A 180 6.89 13.76 -16.24
N TYR A 181 5.70 13.28 -15.90
CA TYR A 181 4.55 13.19 -16.82
C TYR A 181 3.56 14.29 -16.46
N LEU A 182 3.30 15.19 -17.38
CA LEU A 182 2.36 16.31 -17.19
C LEU A 182 1.20 16.20 -18.16
N GLY A 183 -0.02 16.38 -17.63
CA GLY A 183 -1.24 16.39 -18.44
C GLY A 183 -1.93 15.04 -18.54
N SER A 184 -3.05 15.01 -19.25
CA SER A 184 -3.85 13.79 -19.40
C SER A 184 -3.35 12.94 -20.56
N GLY A 185 -3.25 11.63 -20.32
CA GLY A 185 -2.80 10.69 -21.33
C GLY A 185 -1.33 10.85 -21.78
N SER A 186 -0.51 11.53 -20.96
CA SER A 186 0.91 11.69 -21.25
C SER A 186 1.62 10.34 -21.27
N ALA A 187 2.48 10.14 -22.23
CA ALA A 187 3.35 8.98 -22.33
C ALA A 187 4.73 9.41 -22.86
N TYR A 188 5.76 8.63 -22.55
CA TYR A 188 7.05 8.76 -23.21
C TYR A 188 6.98 8.00 -24.54
N VAL A 189 7.38 8.63 -25.62
CA VAL A 189 7.43 8.07 -26.98
C VAL A 189 8.86 7.81 -27.40
#